data_aa6c1c6e57ab8ca850e0343b72b01925
#
_entry.id   aa6c1c6e57ab8ca850e0343b72b01925
#
_cell.length_a   1.000
_cell.length_b   1.000
_cell.length_c   1.000
_cell.angle_alpha   90.00
_cell.angle_beta   90.00
_cell.angle_gamma   90.00
#
_symmetry.space_group_name_H-M   'P 1'
#
loop_
_entity.id
_entity.type
_entity.pdbx_description
1 polymer ?
#
loop_
_entity_poly.entity_id
_entity_poly.type
_entity_poly.pdbx_seq_one_letter_code
_entity_poly.pdbx_strand_id
1 'polypeptide(L)'
;MFRLTPVVKNLLIINVVVFLLQTLMGGVNFTGILSLWKVGSDNFAPYQFFTYMFAHGGFGHILFNMLGLVFLGPLLEQFWGPKKFVTFYLVTGIGAGLLYSGIEYVRMNNLESQVEEYVISPTPDNLNVFVDNNSNYFGPSIYDFISEFSKQPDNQQYIAESKSIVKSLYNKAFNYGSMLGASGAIYGILMAFGMLFPNTELMLLFPPIPIKAKWLVLILGGI
;
A
#
# COMPACT_ATOMS: atom_id res chain seq x y z
N MET A 1 -1.96 -2.54 -35.81
CA MET A 1 -3.05 -3.07 -34.98
C MET A 1 -2.46 -3.45 -33.62
N PHE A 2 -2.89 -2.84 -32.55
CA PHE A 2 -2.40 -3.11 -31.19
C PHE A 2 -2.84 -4.53 -30.78
N ARG A 3 -1.90 -5.44 -30.54
CA ARG A 3 -2.19 -6.82 -30.14
C ARG A 3 -1.67 -7.07 -28.72
N LEU A 4 -2.56 -7.48 -27.83
CA LEU A 4 -2.19 -7.98 -26.51
C LEU A 4 -1.42 -9.30 -26.67
N THR A 5 -0.30 -9.38 -25.98
CA THR A 5 0.49 -10.62 -25.89
C THR A 5 -0.18 -11.61 -24.90
N PRO A 6 0.11 -12.91 -24.98
CA PRO A 6 -0.61 -13.92 -24.20
C PRO A 6 -0.58 -13.72 -22.70
N VAL A 7 0.57 -13.39 -22.11
CA VAL A 7 0.69 -13.21 -20.66
C VAL A 7 -0.01 -11.93 -20.22
N VAL A 8 0.20 -10.81 -20.93
CA VAL A 8 -0.49 -9.54 -20.64
C VAL A 8 -2.01 -9.73 -20.70
N LYS A 9 -2.52 -10.44 -21.71
CA LYS A 9 -3.95 -10.74 -21.82
C LYS A 9 -4.46 -11.54 -20.62
N ASN A 10 -3.73 -12.59 -20.20
CA ASN A 10 -4.13 -13.44 -19.09
C ASN A 10 -4.10 -12.66 -17.77
N LEU A 11 -3.07 -11.86 -17.51
CA LEU A 11 -2.99 -11.01 -16.33
C LEU A 11 -4.14 -9.99 -16.29
N LEU A 12 -4.46 -9.36 -17.44
CA LEU A 12 -5.60 -8.45 -17.55
C LEU A 12 -6.92 -9.17 -17.18
N ILE A 13 -7.17 -10.34 -17.75
CA ILE A 13 -8.38 -11.13 -17.48
C ILE A 13 -8.47 -11.49 -16.00
N ILE A 14 -7.39 -11.99 -15.40
CA ILE A 14 -7.36 -12.36 -13.96
C ILE A 14 -7.71 -11.16 -13.10
N ASN A 15 -7.07 -10.00 -13.33
CA ASN A 15 -7.35 -8.79 -12.56
C ASN A 15 -8.80 -8.32 -12.70
N VAL A 16 -9.36 -8.33 -13.91
CA VAL A 16 -10.75 -7.94 -14.16
C VAL A 16 -11.71 -8.94 -13.47
N VAL A 17 -11.48 -10.23 -13.57
CA VAL A 17 -12.32 -11.26 -12.91
C VAL A 17 -12.28 -11.10 -11.39
N VAL A 18 -11.09 -10.94 -10.80
CA VAL A 18 -10.96 -10.71 -9.35
C VAL A 18 -11.67 -9.43 -8.93
N PHE A 19 -11.54 -8.34 -9.68
CA PHE A 19 -12.22 -7.09 -9.39
C PHE A 19 -13.74 -7.21 -9.47
N LEU A 20 -14.27 -7.95 -10.45
CA LEU A 20 -15.71 -8.24 -10.53
C LEU A 20 -16.18 -9.08 -9.34
N LEU A 21 -15.42 -10.07 -8.89
CA LEU A 21 -15.74 -10.83 -7.68
C LEU A 21 -15.74 -9.94 -6.44
N GLN A 22 -14.75 -9.02 -6.29
CA GLN A 22 -14.70 -8.07 -5.19
C GLN A 22 -15.91 -7.12 -5.15
N THR A 23 -16.45 -6.74 -6.31
CA THR A 23 -17.53 -5.75 -6.41
C THR A 23 -18.92 -6.37 -6.39
N LEU A 24 -19.10 -7.56 -6.97
CA LEU A 24 -20.41 -8.19 -7.16
C LEU A 24 -20.80 -9.15 -6.02
N MET A 25 -19.82 -9.72 -5.33
CA MET A 25 -20.08 -10.68 -4.24
C MET A 25 -20.12 -9.98 -2.88
N GLY A 26 -21.15 -9.18 -2.62
CA GLY A 26 -21.29 -8.35 -1.42
C GLY A 26 -21.35 -9.09 -0.07
N GLY A 27 -21.49 -10.43 -0.06
CA GLY A 27 -21.50 -11.26 1.17
C GLY A 27 -20.10 -11.72 1.64
N VAL A 28 -19.06 -11.55 0.83
CA VAL A 28 -17.70 -11.99 1.13
C VAL A 28 -16.73 -10.82 0.98
N ASN A 29 -15.94 -10.55 2.01
CA ASN A 29 -14.91 -9.51 1.96
C ASN A 29 -13.67 -10.01 1.18
N PHE A 30 -13.81 -10.17 -0.13
CA PHE A 30 -12.69 -10.57 -1.00
C PHE A 30 -11.50 -9.60 -0.91
N THR A 31 -11.77 -8.32 -0.80
CA THR A 31 -10.72 -7.31 -0.64
C THR A 31 -9.88 -7.59 0.60
N GLY A 32 -10.51 -7.81 1.75
CA GLY A 32 -9.80 -8.12 2.99
C GLY A 32 -9.05 -9.46 2.94
N ILE A 33 -9.62 -10.48 2.29
CA ILE A 33 -8.99 -11.80 2.16
C ILE A 33 -7.74 -11.75 1.28
N LEU A 34 -7.79 -11.02 0.16
CA LEU A 34 -6.73 -11.02 -0.85
C LEU A 34 -5.62 -9.98 -0.56
N SER A 35 -5.93 -8.89 0.15
CA SER A 35 -4.99 -7.81 0.45
C SER A 35 -3.87 -8.27 1.38
N LEU A 36 -2.69 -7.69 1.23
CA LEU A 36 -1.53 -7.96 2.09
C LEU A 36 -1.64 -7.12 3.36
N TRP A 37 -1.96 -7.77 4.46
CA TRP A 37 -1.98 -7.18 5.80
C TRP A 37 -0.59 -7.19 6.43
N LYS A 38 -0.43 -6.43 7.49
CA LYS A 38 0.82 -6.41 8.27
C LYS A 38 1.10 -7.79 8.85
N VAL A 39 2.34 -8.24 8.71
CA VAL A 39 2.77 -9.54 9.25
C VAL A 39 2.57 -9.58 10.76
N GLY A 40 1.87 -10.60 11.23
CA GLY A 40 1.49 -10.76 12.64
C GLY A 40 0.15 -10.13 13.02
N SER A 41 -0.52 -9.37 12.12
CA SER A 41 -1.90 -8.90 12.38
C SER A 41 -2.91 -10.05 12.27
N ASP A 42 -4.09 -9.85 12.87
CA ASP A 42 -5.17 -10.86 12.90
C ASP A 42 -5.66 -11.28 11.50
N ASN A 43 -5.45 -10.43 10.51
CA ASN A 43 -5.92 -10.64 9.13
C ASN A 43 -4.81 -11.14 8.19
N PHE A 44 -3.57 -11.29 8.68
CA PHE A 44 -2.45 -11.71 7.84
C PHE A 44 -2.48 -13.20 7.52
N ALA A 45 -2.21 -13.50 6.24
CA ALA A 45 -1.95 -14.86 5.78
C ALA A 45 -0.83 -14.87 4.73
N PRO A 46 0.10 -15.86 4.73
CA PRO A 46 1.27 -15.87 3.84
C PRO A 46 0.96 -15.80 2.34
N TYR A 47 -0.18 -16.35 1.89
CA TYR A 47 -0.60 -16.31 0.49
C TYR A 47 -0.85 -14.88 -0.01
N GLN A 48 -1.06 -13.93 0.91
CA GLN A 48 -1.34 -12.54 0.59
C GLN A 48 -0.15 -11.84 -0.10
N PHE A 49 1.08 -12.32 0.09
CA PHE A 49 2.23 -11.86 -0.70
C PHE A 49 2.08 -12.04 -2.20
N PHE A 50 1.18 -12.93 -2.62
CA PHE A 50 0.87 -13.17 -4.02
C PHE A 50 -0.50 -12.59 -4.41
N THR A 51 -1.53 -12.80 -3.60
CA THR A 51 -2.91 -12.47 -3.98
C THR A 51 -3.19 -10.97 -4.01
N TYR A 52 -2.50 -10.18 -3.20
CA TYR A 52 -2.70 -8.74 -3.13
C TYR A 52 -2.52 -8.03 -4.47
N MET A 53 -1.65 -8.59 -5.35
CA MET A 53 -1.35 -8.04 -6.68
C MET A 53 -2.58 -8.04 -7.60
N PHE A 54 -3.61 -8.83 -7.30
CA PHE A 54 -4.82 -8.96 -8.10
C PHE A 54 -6.03 -8.26 -7.49
N ALA A 55 -5.95 -7.84 -6.22
CA ALA A 55 -7.00 -7.09 -5.55
C ALA A 55 -6.89 -5.59 -5.86
N HIS A 56 -8.02 -4.89 -6.02
CA HIS A 56 -8.03 -3.47 -6.32
C HIS A 56 -9.08 -2.72 -5.48
N GLY A 57 -8.71 -1.54 -4.97
CA GLY A 57 -9.53 -0.74 -4.07
C GLY A 57 -10.67 0.06 -4.74
N GLY A 58 -10.77 0.03 -6.08
CA GLY A 58 -11.83 0.72 -6.82
C GLY A 58 -11.53 0.78 -8.31
N PHE A 59 -12.53 1.26 -9.09
CA PHE A 59 -12.46 1.29 -10.55
C PHE A 59 -11.25 2.09 -11.09
N GLY A 60 -10.99 3.27 -10.55
CA GLY A 60 -9.83 4.06 -10.98
C GLY A 60 -8.51 3.33 -10.72
N HIS A 61 -8.41 2.64 -9.58
CA HIS A 61 -7.20 1.89 -9.22
C HIS A 61 -6.91 0.75 -10.21
N ILE A 62 -7.91 -0.09 -10.53
CA ILE A 62 -7.71 -1.15 -11.54
C ILE A 62 -7.49 -0.56 -12.93
N LEU A 63 -8.22 0.50 -13.31
CA LEU A 63 -8.08 1.12 -14.62
C LEU A 63 -6.64 1.57 -14.88
N PHE A 64 -6.03 2.33 -13.97
CA PHE A 64 -4.66 2.82 -14.16
C PHE A 64 -3.62 1.70 -14.12
N ASN A 65 -3.79 0.69 -13.28
CA ASN A 65 -2.93 -0.50 -13.30
C ASN A 65 -3.01 -1.24 -14.63
N MET A 66 -4.22 -1.49 -15.12
CA MET A 66 -4.40 -2.22 -16.39
C MET A 66 -3.94 -1.41 -17.60
N LEU A 67 -4.10 -0.10 -17.59
CA LEU A 67 -3.51 0.76 -18.62
C LEU A 67 -1.98 0.64 -18.64
N GLY A 68 -1.31 0.73 -17.49
CA GLY A 68 0.14 0.49 -17.39
C GLY A 68 0.56 -0.87 -17.95
N LEU A 69 -0.13 -1.94 -17.55
CA LEU A 69 0.12 -3.29 -18.02
C LEU A 69 -0.06 -3.41 -19.54
N VAL A 70 -1.16 -2.87 -20.08
CA VAL A 70 -1.53 -2.96 -21.49
C VAL A 70 -0.58 -2.15 -22.37
N PHE A 71 -0.15 -0.97 -21.96
CA PHE A 71 0.72 -0.12 -22.77
C PHE A 71 2.19 -0.55 -22.73
N LEU A 72 2.69 -0.98 -21.59
CA LEU A 72 4.11 -1.30 -21.41
C LEU A 72 4.41 -2.80 -21.54
N GLY A 73 3.49 -3.65 -21.09
CA GLY A 73 3.69 -5.09 -20.99
C GLY A 73 3.96 -5.80 -22.33
N PRO A 74 3.18 -5.52 -23.41
CA PRO A 74 3.35 -6.25 -24.66
C PRO A 74 4.74 -6.10 -25.29
N LEU A 75 5.36 -4.93 -25.20
CA LEU A 75 6.71 -4.70 -25.73
C LEU A 75 7.76 -5.47 -24.93
N LEU A 76 7.64 -5.50 -23.61
CA LEU A 76 8.54 -6.29 -22.76
C LEU A 76 8.33 -7.79 -22.93
N GLU A 77 7.07 -8.25 -23.04
CA GLU A 77 6.78 -9.67 -23.28
C GLU A 77 7.31 -10.12 -24.64
N GLN A 78 7.19 -9.30 -25.69
CA GLN A 78 7.79 -9.59 -27.02
C GLN A 78 9.31 -9.63 -26.96
N PHE A 79 9.93 -8.73 -26.22
CA PHE A 79 11.38 -8.62 -26.11
C PHE A 79 11.99 -9.76 -25.27
N TRP A 80 11.37 -10.13 -24.15
CA TRP A 80 11.89 -11.15 -23.22
C TRP A 80 11.34 -12.54 -23.44
N GLY A 81 10.22 -12.66 -24.13
CA GLY A 81 9.39 -13.86 -24.18
C GLY A 81 8.45 -13.98 -22.96
N PRO A 82 7.40 -14.80 -23.09
CA PRO A 82 6.32 -14.88 -22.10
C PRO A 82 6.80 -15.37 -20.73
N LYS A 83 7.69 -16.37 -20.70
CA LYS A 83 8.18 -16.97 -19.46
C LYS A 83 8.97 -15.96 -18.61
N LYS A 84 9.90 -15.22 -19.21
CA LYS A 84 10.72 -14.24 -18.50
C LYS A 84 9.87 -13.04 -18.06
N PHE A 85 8.92 -12.62 -18.89
CA PHE A 85 8.02 -11.52 -18.56
C PHE A 85 7.15 -11.84 -17.33
N VAL A 86 6.48 -13.02 -17.31
CA VAL A 86 5.64 -13.37 -16.14
C VAL A 86 6.47 -13.56 -14.88
N THR A 87 7.65 -14.15 -14.99
CA THR A 87 8.58 -14.29 -13.85
C THR A 87 8.97 -12.91 -13.31
N PHE A 88 9.32 -11.97 -14.17
CA PHE A 88 9.68 -10.62 -13.77
C PHE A 88 8.50 -9.90 -13.10
N TYR A 89 7.28 -9.99 -13.67
CA TYR A 89 6.07 -9.45 -13.09
C TYR A 89 5.81 -9.95 -11.67
N LEU A 90 5.90 -11.27 -11.48
CA LEU A 90 5.69 -11.89 -10.18
C LEU A 90 6.78 -11.53 -9.16
N VAL A 91 8.04 -11.56 -9.58
CA VAL A 91 9.18 -11.22 -8.70
C VAL A 91 9.12 -9.78 -8.23
N THR A 92 8.83 -8.84 -9.13
CA THR A 92 8.72 -7.42 -8.76
C THR A 92 7.49 -7.16 -7.89
N GLY A 93 6.37 -7.82 -8.17
CA GLY A 93 5.18 -7.74 -7.32
C GLY A 93 5.44 -8.29 -5.91
N ILE A 94 5.90 -9.53 -5.79
CA ILE A 94 6.22 -10.14 -4.49
C ILE A 94 7.29 -9.30 -3.75
N GLY A 95 8.32 -8.84 -4.46
CA GLY A 95 9.34 -7.95 -3.91
C GLY A 95 8.79 -6.65 -3.33
N ALA A 96 7.82 -6.05 -4.00
CA ALA A 96 7.12 -4.86 -3.48
C ALA A 96 6.33 -5.17 -2.20
N GLY A 97 5.67 -6.34 -2.13
CA GLY A 97 4.99 -6.81 -0.92
C GLY A 97 5.95 -7.05 0.25
N LEU A 98 7.11 -7.64 -0.01
CA LEU A 98 8.15 -7.84 1.01
C LEU A 98 8.72 -6.50 1.51
N LEU A 99 8.97 -5.56 0.60
CA LEU A 99 9.44 -4.21 0.96
C LEU A 99 8.40 -3.48 1.82
N TYR A 100 7.13 -3.51 1.41
CA TYR A 100 6.03 -2.97 2.20
C TYR A 100 6.00 -3.57 3.62
N SER A 101 6.07 -4.90 3.73
CA SER A 101 6.05 -5.59 5.02
C SER A 101 7.25 -5.22 5.89
N GLY A 102 8.44 -5.03 5.31
CA GLY A 102 9.62 -4.58 6.03
C GLY A 102 9.47 -3.15 6.57
N ILE A 103 8.93 -2.25 5.76
CA ILE A 103 8.66 -0.85 6.18
C ILE A 103 7.61 -0.82 7.30
N GLU A 104 6.50 -1.56 7.15
CA GLU A 104 5.45 -1.61 8.16
C GLU A 104 5.94 -2.27 9.46
N TYR A 105 6.82 -3.27 9.40
CA TYR A 105 7.45 -3.86 10.57
C TYR A 105 8.26 -2.82 11.37
N VAL A 106 9.13 -2.07 10.71
CA VAL A 106 9.91 -1.01 11.36
C VAL A 106 8.99 0.06 11.95
N ARG A 107 7.95 0.45 11.21
CA ARG A 107 6.98 1.45 11.65
C ARG A 107 6.19 1.00 12.88
N MET A 108 5.74 -0.25 12.90
CA MET A 108 4.99 -0.79 14.04
C MET A 108 5.86 -0.97 15.29
N ASN A 109 7.10 -1.45 15.14
CA ASN A 109 8.04 -1.52 16.26
C ASN A 109 8.34 -0.13 16.86
N ASN A 110 8.46 0.88 16.02
CA ASN A 110 8.68 2.26 16.46
C ASN A 110 7.46 2.79 17.24
N LEU A 111 6.25 2.50 16.74
CA LEU A 111 5.01 2.87 17.44
C LEU A 111 4.86 2.12 18.77
N GLU A 112 5.20 0.83 18.81
CA GLU A 112 5.17 0.01 20.02
C GLU A 112 6.09 0.58 21.10
N SER A 113 7.32 0.94 20.74
CA SER A 113 8.28 1.57 21.65
C SER A 113 7.74 2.90 22.23
N GLN A 114 7.11 3.72 21.41
CA GLN A 114 6.49 4.99 21.87
C GLN A 114 5.31 4.73 22.83
N VAL A 115 4.53 3.68 22.57
CA VAL A 115 3.42 3.26 23.46
C VAL A 115 3.97 2.79 24.80
N GLU A 116 5.02 1.98 24.82
CA GLU A 116 5.67 1.50 26.03
C GLU A 116 6.26 2.64 26.85
N GLU A 117 6.99 3.56 26.22
CA GLU A 117 7.56 4.74 26.86
C GLU A 117 6.46 5.59 27.51
N TYR A 118 5.36 5.85 26.80
CA TYR A 118 4.23 6.58 27.36
C TYR A 118 3.58 5.84 28.56
N VAL A 119 3.37 4.54 28.44
CA VAL A 119 2.75 3.72 29.52
C VAL A 119 3.57 3.73 30.80
N ILE A 120 4.91 3.82 30.70
CA ILE A 120 5.82 3.93 31.86
C ILE A 120 5.68 5.29 32.53
N SER A 121 5.57 6.39 31.78
CA SER A 121 5.46 7.76 32.29
C SER A 121 4.25 8.50 31.68
N PRO A 122 3.02 8.19 32.11
CA PRO A 122 1.79 8.71 31.55
C PRO A 122 1.45 10.09 32.11
N THR A 123 2.08 11.11 31.56
CA THR A 123 1.82 12.52 31.90
C THR A 123 1.10 13.23 30.76
N PRO A 124 0.40 14.36 31.01
CA PRO A 124 -0.20 15.19 29.96
C PRO A 124 0.81 15.63 28.89
N ASP A 125 2.02 16.03 29.31
CA ASP A 125 3.07 16.47 28.40
C ASP A 125 3.54 15.34 27.49
N ASN A 126 3.78 14.14 28.05
CA ASN A 126 4.15 12.96 27.28
C ASN A 126 3.02 12.51 26.33
N LEU A 127 1.75 12.68 26.75
CA LEU A 127 0.61 12.43 25.85
C LEU A 127 0.60 13.39 24.67
N ASN A 128 0.87 14.67 24.92
CA ASN A 128 0.94 15.66 23.86
C ASN A 128 2.06 15.32 22.86
N VAL A 129 3.26 15.00 23.34
CA VAL A 129 4.38 14.56 22.49
C VAL A 129 4.03 13.31 21.68
N PHE A 130 3.37 12.32 22.31
CA PHE A 130 2.92 11.11 21.63
C PHE A 130 1.89 11.42 20.53
N VAL A 131 0.92 12.29 20.81
CA VAL A 131 -0.10 12.70 19.84
C VAL A 131 0.50 13.48 18.69
N ASP A 132 1.41 14.40 18.94
CA ASP A 132 2.08 15.19 17.89
C ASP A 132 2.90 14.30 16.95
N ASN A 133 3.64 13.33 17.50
CA ASN A 133 4.39 12.35 16.71
C ASN A 133 3.49 11.43 15.87
N ASN A 134 2.23 11.28 16.27
CA ASN A 134 1.26 10.36 15.68
C ASN A 134 -0.03 11.08 15.23
N SER A 135 0.06 12.36 14.89
CA SER A 135 -1.07 13.26 14.61
C SER A 135 -2.04 12.73 13.54
N ASN A 136 -1.56 11.97 12.56
CA ASN A 136 -2.37 11.36 11.50
C ASN A 136 -3.44 10.37 12.02
N TYR A 137 -3.33 9.92 13.26
CA TYR A 137 -4.25 8.95 13.87
C TYR A 137 -5.27 9.60 14.81
N PHE A 138 -5.12 10.87 15.13
CA PHE A 138 -5.94 11.58 16.10
C PHE A 138 -6.78 12.68 15.46
N GLY A 139 -8.00 12.82 15.94
CA GLY A 139 -8.83 13.99 15.64
C GLY A 139 -8.62 15.12 16.64
N PRO A 140 -9.19 16.33 16.39
CA PRO A 140 -9.02 17.50 17.26
C PRO A 140 -9.43 17.28 18.73
N SER A 141 -10.39 16.40 18.99
CA SER A 141 -10.91 16.11 20.35
C SER A 141 -9.86 15.57 21.33
N ILE A 142 -8.73 15.04 20.84
CA ILE A 142 -7.66 14.58 21.73
C ILE A 142 -7.02 15.73 22.49
N TYR A 143 -6.92 16.90 21.89
CA TYR A 143 -6.33 18.07 22.54
C TYR A 143 -7.23 18.62 23.67
N ASP A 144 -8.56 18.47 23.54
CA ASP A 144 -9.49 18.79 24.62
C ASP A 144 -9.25 17.84 25.82
N PHE A 145 -9.11 16.55 25.55
CA PHE A 145 -8.75 15.55 26.57
C PHE A 145 -7.41 15.89 27.24
N ILE A 146 -6.36 16.22 26.48
CA ILE A 146 -5.05 16.60 27.03
C ILE A 146 -5.18 17.83 27.92
N SER A 147 -5.97 18.83 27.50
CA SER A 147 -6.23 20.04 28.30
C SER A 147 -6.90 19.73 29.64
N GLU A 148 -7.91 18.86 29.67
CA GLU A 148 -8.56 18.45 30.93
C GLU A 148 -7.61 17.59 31.79
N PHE A 149 -6.86 16.68 31.20
CA PHE A 149 -5.86 15.88 31.91
C PHE A 149 -4.78 16.78 32.54
N SER A 150 -4.36 17.85 31.86
CA SER A 150 -3.35 18.80 32.36
C SER A 150 -3.82 19.56 33.61
N LYS A 151 -5.13 19.75 33.80
CA LYS A 151 -5.69 20.35 35.03
C LYS A 151 -5.64 19.42 36.22
N GLN A 152 -5.58 18.10 36.00
CA GLN A 152 -5.61 17.06 37.02
C GLN A 152 -4.62 15.94 36.70
N PRO A 153 -3.29 16.22 36.67
CA PRO A 153 -2.28 15.27 36.15
C PRO A 153 -2.16 13.98 36.99
N ASP A 154 -2.51 14.03 38.26
CA ASP A 154 -2.45 12.88 39.19
C ASP A 154 -3.78 12.09 39.25
N ASN A 155 -4.79 12.50 38.49
CA ASN A 155 -6.08 11.83 38.48
C ASN A 155 -5.97 10.45 37.79
N GLN A 156 -6.16 9.38 38.58
CA GLN A 156 -6.02 8.01 38.13
C GLN A 156 -6.95 7.62 36.99
N GLN A 157 -8.11 8.29 36.87
CA GLN A 157 -9.05 8.05 35.79
C GLN A 157 -8.47 8.57 34.45
N TYR A 158 -7.95 9.82 34.43
CA TYR A 158 -7.30 10.37 33.23
C TYR A 158 -6.06 9.58 32.83
N ILE A 159 -5.25 9.15 33.81
CA ILE A 159 -4.08 8.27 33.57
C ILE A 159 -4.51 6.95 32.93
N ALA A 160 -5.54 6.29 33.44
CA ALA A 160 -6.03 5.02 32.90
C ALA A 160 -6.62 5.20 31.49
N GLU A 161 -7.40 6.26 31.27
CA GLU A 161 -8.02 6.57 30.00
C GLU A 161 -6.97 6.91 28.93
N SER A 162 -5.98 7.73 29.25
CA SER A 162 -4.89 8.06 28.33
C SER A 162 -4.07 6.83 27.90
N LYS A 163 -3.76 5.91 28.85
CA LYS A 163 -3.13 4.63 28.54
C LYS A 163 -3.99 3.77 27.61
N SER A 164 -5.30 3.76 27.83
CA SER A 164 -6.26 3.05 26.98
C SER A 164 -6.30 3.62 25.56
N ILE A 165 -6.32 4.96 25.42
CA ILE A 165 -6.27 5.66 24.12
C ILE A 165 -5.03 5.25 23.35
N VAL A 166 -3.84 5.35 23.96
CA VAL A 166 -2.57 5.05 23.31
C VAL A 166 -2.47 3.57 22.91
N LYS A 167 -2.86 2.63 23.79
CA LYS A 167 -2.89 1.19 23.46
C LYS A 167 -3.90 0.85 22.37
N SER A 168 -5.08 1.48 22.40
CA SER A 168 -6.10 1.26 21.36
C SER A 168 -5.66 1.78 19.99
N LEU A 169 -4.87 2.85 19.97
CA LEU A 169 -4.25 3.34 18.75
C LEU A 169 -3.31 2.30 18.13
N TYR A 170 -2.41 1.73 18.93
CA TYR A 170 -1.50 0.68 18.45
C TYR A 170 -2.27 -0.49 17.84
N ASN A 171 -3.25 -1.02 18.56
CA ASN A 171 -4.07 -2.12 18.08
C ASN A 171 -4.80 -1.79 16.75
N LYS A 172 -5.34 -0.56 16.67
CA LYS A 172 -5.95 -0.08 15.42
C LYS A 172 -4.92 0.03 14.30
N ALA A 173 -3.78 0.68 14.55
CA ALA A 173 -2.73 0.87 13.56
C ALA A 173 -2.18 -0.48 13.06
N PHE A 174 -2.06 -1.47 13.95
CA PHE A 174 -1.56 -2.81 13.62
C PHE A 174 -2.54 -3.61 12.76
N ASN A 175 -3.83 -3.56 13.09
CA ASN A 175 -4.89 -4.33 12.41
C ASN A 175 -5.64 -3.56 11.33
N TYR A 176 -5.23 -2.32 11.02
CA TYR A 176 -5.89 -1.49 10.01
C TYR A 176 -4.93 -1.13 8.88
N GLY A 177 -5.50 -1.10 7.66
CA GLY A 177 -4.77 -0.79 6.44
C GLY A 177 -3.98 -1.99 5.90
N SER A 178 -4.16 -2.25 4.65
CA SER A 178 -3.52 -3.33 3.90
C SER A 178 -3.06 -2.82 2.54
N MET A 179 -2.03 -3.44 1.99
CA MET A 179 -1.57 -3.19 0.63
C MET A 179 -2.38 -4.02 -0.37
N LEU A 180 -2.75 -3.42 -1.49
CA LEU A 180 -3.44 -4.10 -2.59
C LEU A 180 -3.11 -3.42 -3.93
N GLY A 181 -3.23 -4.18 -5.02
CA GLY A 181 -3.05 -3.70 -6.38
C GLY A 181 -1.81 -4.24 -7.08
N ALA A 182 -1.87 -4.24 -8.42
CA ALA A 182 -0.79 -4.66 -9.29
C ALA A 182 0.36 -3.63 -9.38
N SER A 183 0.23 -2.47 -8.74
CA SER A 183 1.13 -1.32 -8.91
C SER A 183 2.60 -1.66 -8.66
N GLY A 184 2.93 -2.48 -7.66
CA GLY A 184 4.30 -2.91 -7.41
C GLY A 184 4.95 -3.61 -8.62
N ALA A 185 4.21 -4.52 -9.27
CA ALA A 185 4.66 -5.17 -10.50
C ALA A 185 4.68 -4.20 -11.70
N ILE A 186 3.70 -3.30 -11.79
CA ILE A 186 3.62 -2.29 -12.87
C ILE A 186 4.78 -1.29 -12.76
N TYR A 187 5.17 -0.87 -11.57
CA TYR A 187 6.38 -0.04 -11.40
C TYR A 187 7.64 -0.78 -11.84
N GLY A 188 7.76 -2.09 -11.53
CA GLY A 188 8.84 -2.92 -12.07
C GLY A 188 8.86 -2.94 -13.60
N ILE A 189 7.70 -3.14 -14.25
CA ILE A 189 7.53 -3.07 -15.71
C ILE A 189 7.93 -1.68 -16.24
N LEU A 190 7.49 -0.61 -15.60
CA LEU A 190 7.83 0.76 -16.00
C LEU A 190 9.34 1.02 -15.94
N MET A 191 9.99 0.61 -14.85
CA MET A 191 11.45 0.71 -14.70
C MET A 191 12.19 -0.06 -15.79
N ALA A 192 11.82 -1.33 -16.00
CA ALA A 192 12.44 -2.16 -17.03
C ALA A 192 12.23 -1.57 -18.44
N PHE A 193 11.04 -1.04 -18.71
CA PHE A 193 10.73 -0.38 -19.97
C PHE A 193 11.59 0.86 -20.20
N GLY A 194 11.71 1.72 -19.20
CA GLY A 194 12.53 2.93 -19.28
C GLY A 194 14.03 2.63 -19.45
N MET A 195 14.52 1.52 -18.87
CA MET A 195 15.91 1.08 -19.04
C MET A 195 16.18 0.47 -20.42
N LEU A 196 15.24 -0.32 -20.95
CA LEU A 196 15.42 -1.02 -22.23
C LEU A 196 15.05 -0.16 -23.43
N PHE A 197 14.08 0.71 -23.28
CA PHE A 197 13.52 1.55 -24.35
C PHE A 197 13.51 3.04 -23.98
N PRO A 198 14.63 3.64 -23.55
CA PRO A 198 14.68 4.96 -22.92
C PRO A 198 14.18 6.11 -23.81
N ASN A 199 14.31 5.96 -25.13
CA ASN A 199 13.93 6.99 -26.10
C ASN A 199 12.55 6.77 -26.73
N THR A 200 11.85 5.70 -26.35
CA THR A 200 10.48 5.46 -26.83
C THR A 200 9.56 6.53 -26.27
N GLU A 201 8.77 7.14 -27.15
CA GLU A 201 7.76 8.13 -26.77
C GLU A 201 6.49 7.42 -26.31
N LEU A 202 6.08 7.77 -25.09
CA LEU A 202 4.85 7.33 -24.46
C LEU A 202 3.90 8.52 -24.41
N MET A 203 2.66 8.33 -24.87
CA MET A 203 1.65 9.38 -24.80
C MET A 203 1.03 9.38 -23.41
N LEU A 204 1.15 10.49 -22.68
CA LEU A 204 0.38 10.68 -21.45
C LEU A 204 -1.11 10.78 -21.78
N LEU A 205 -1.96 10.28 -20.88
CA LEU A 205 -3.41 10.34 -21.09
C LEU A 205 -3.96 11.76 -20.87
N PHE A 206 -3.40 12.48 -19.89
CA PHE A 206 -3.81 13.84 -19.54
C PHE A 206 -2.63 14.66 -18.99
N PRO A 207 -2.27 15.78 -19.64
CA PRO A 207 -2.62 16.13 -21.02
C PRO A 207 -1.95 15.17 -22.02
N PRO A 208 -2.44 15.00 -23.26
CA PRO A 208 -1.88 14.09 -24.26
C PRO A 208 -0.54 14.63 -24.80
N ILE A 209 0.50 14.52 -24.01
CA ILE A 209 1.86 14.98 -24.33
C ILE A 209 2.75 13.75 -24.50
N PRO A 210 3.52 13.66 -25.63
CA PRO A 210 4.52 12.62 -25.80
C PRO A 210 5.70 12.88 -24.83
N ILE A 211 6.04 11.88 -24.01
CA ILE A 211 7.18 11.91 -23.11
C ILE A 211 8.07 10.69 -23.35
N LYS A 212 9.38 10.88 -23.41
CA LYS A 212 10.31 9.75 -23.53
C LYS A 212 10.29 8.91 -22.26
N ALA A 213 10.29 7.58 -22.43
CA ALA A 213 10.18 6.61 -21.32
C ALA A 213 11.17 6.90 -20.18
N LYS A 214 12.41 7.28 -20.48
CA LYS A 214 13.41 7.65 -19.48
C LYS A 214 12.96 8.80 -18.56
N TRP A 215 12.26 9.81 -19.09
CA TRP A 215 11.77 10.93 -18.30
C TRP A 215 10.55 10.53 -17.46
N LEU A 216 9.67 9.71 -18.04
CA LEU A 216 8.54 9.17 -17.29
C LEU A 216 9.00 8.35 -16.07
N VAL A 217 10.01 7.50 -16.27
CA VAL A 217 10.60 6.70 -15.17
C VAL A 217 11.24 7.59 -14.11
N LEU A 218 11.98 8.64 -14.50
CA LEU A 218 12.56 9.58 -13.54
C LEU A 218 11.51 10.35 -12.75
N ILE A 219 10.42 10.75 -13.39
CA ILE A 219 9.32 11.48 -12.75
C ILE A 219 8.54 10.57 -11.78
N LEU A 220 8.24 9.34 -12.19
CA LEU A 220 7.41 8.43 -11.39
C LEU A 220 8.21 7.54 -10.43
N GLY A 221 9.49 7.31 -10.69
CA GLY A 221 10.37 6.45 -9.89
C GLY A 221 11.40 7.21 -9.05
N GLY A 222 11.56 8.51 -9.25
CA GLY A 222 12.52 9.38 -8.55
C GLY A 222 11.88 10.25 -7.46
N ILE A 223 10.62 9.98 -7.13
CA ILE A 223 9.88 10.67 -6.06
C ILE A 223 9.98 9.85 -4.78
#